data_b285883a4b82e3806250cb6101d791e5
#
_entry.id   b285883a4b82e3806250cb6101d791e5
#
_cell.length_a   1.000
_cell.length_b   1.000
_cell.length_c   1.000
_cell.angle_alpha   90.00
_cell.angle_beta   90.00
_cell.angle_gamma   90.00
#
_symmetry.space_group_name_H-M   'P 1'
#
loop_
_entity.id
_entity.type
_entity.pdbx_description
1 polymer ?
#
loop_
_entity_poly.entity_id
_entity_poly.type
_entity_poly.pdbx_seq_one_letter_code
_entity_poly.pdbx_strand_id
1 'polypeptide(L)'
;MQKWSIYSQEPVKVGFLLFERFSNMCLANCVEPMRAANTLGDRQVYDWAFVGVNKGVVTSSSQLSVLTNFAIADAPAFDYLFVIASYDYDAHDTPATRRALAQAAKACKIMIGLDTGAWLMASAGLLEYKRATVHWDILDSFSERFLNVEPLRERVVRDENRVTCAGATSAYDLTRELICDHIGHGIA
;
A
#
# COMPACT_ATOMS: atom_id res chain seq x y z
N MET A 1 -19.13 4.55 -8.15
CA MET A 1 -17.74 4.75 -7.71
C MET A 1 -17.80 5.41 -6.34
N GLN A 2 -17.32 4.75 -5.30
CA GLN A 2 -17.32 5.30 -3.95
C GLN A 2 -16.23 6.37 -3.89
N LYS A 3 -16.62 7.65 -3.77
CA LYS A 3 -15.69 8.76 -3.61
C LYS A 3 -15.17 8.78 -2.18
N TRP A 4 -13.87 8.77 -2.00
CA TRP A 4 -13.24 8.92 -0.69
C TRP A 4 -12.91 10.38 -0.41
N SER A 5 -13.92 11.26 -0.47
CA SER A 5 -13.71 12.67 -0.19
C SER A 5 -13.49 12.87 1.31
N ILE A 6 -12.27 13.14 1.69
CA ILE A 6 -11.92 13.60 3.03
C ILE A 6 -11.84 15.13 2.96
N TYR A 7 -12.95 15.82 3.20
CA TYR A 7 -12.96 17.27 3.43
C TYR A 7 -12.45 17.58 4.85
N SER A 8 -11.22 17.18 5.17
CA SER A 8 -10.56 17.56 6.41
C SER A 8 -9.56 18.67 6.15
N GLN A 9 -9.44 19.63 7.09
CA GLN A 9 -8.36 20.62 7.09
C GLN A 9 -7.03 19.98 7.53
N GLU A 10 -7.07 18.82 8.19
CA GLU A 10 -5.87 18.08 8.58
C GLU A 10 -5.31 17.27 7.41
N PRO A 11 -3.97 17.13 7.34
CA PRO A 11 -3.33 16.29 6.34
C PRO A 11 -3.79 14.83 6.42
N VAL A 12 -3.93 14.21 5.26
CA VAL A 12 -4.19 12.76 5.13
C VAL A 12 -2.95 12.00 5.60
N LYS A 13 -3.10 11.14 6.60
CA LYS A 13 -2.00 10.36 7.19
C LYS A 13 -1.77 9.08 6.39
N VAL A 14 -0.56 8.93 5.86
CA VAL A 14 -0.18 7.80 5.00
C VAL A 14 0.99 7.03 5.61
N GLY A 15 0.84 5.70 5.74
CA GLY A 15 1.92 4.80 6.08
C GLY A 15 2.42 4.03 4.85
N PHE A 16 3.72 3.95 4.67
CA PHE A 16 4.35 3.08 3.68
C PHE A 16 5.09 1.95 4.40
N LEU A 17 4.45 0.78 4.51
CA LEU A 17 5.05 -0.42 5.09
C LEU A 17 5.92 -1.10 4.03
N LEU A 18 7.21 -1.12 4.28
CA LEU A 18 8.23 -1.62 3.38
C LEU A 18 8.79 -2.96 3.89
N PHE A 19 8.92 -3.90 2.97
CA PHE A 19 9.60 -5.18 3.18
C PHE A 19 10.93 -5.18 2.44
N GLU A 20 11.93 -5.92 2.93
CA GLU A 20 13.21 -6.06 2.22
C GLU A 20 12.99 -6.46 0.77
N ARG A 21 13.80 -5.88 -0.13
CA ARG A 21 13.71 -6.04 -1.59
C ARG A 21 12.39 -5.54 -2.19
N PHE A 22 11.74 -4.57 -1.55
CA PHE A 22 10.55 -3.91 -2.11
C PHE A 22 10.86 -3.23 -3.46
N SER A 23 9.85 -2.99 -4.26
CA SER A 23 9.96 -2.20 -5.49
C SER A 23 10.06 -0.70 -5.17
N ASN A 24 11.26 -0.13 -5.40
CA ASN A 24 11.45 1.32 -5.29
C ASN A 24 10.55 2.09 -6.27
N MET A 25 10.27 1.52 -7.44
CA MET A 25 9.35 2.13 -8.42
C MET A 25 7.93 2.25 -7.86
N CYS A 26 7.43 1.23 -7.13
CA CYS A 26 6.14 1.29 -6.46
C CYS A 26 6.13 2.41 -5.41
N LEU A 27 7.16 2.48 -4.56
CA LEU A 27 7.26 3.51 -3.53
C LEU A 27 7.32 4.92 -4.14
N ALA A 28 8.21 5.14 -5.11
CA ALA A 28 8.38 6.44 -5.77
C ALA A 28 7.10 6.92 -6.47
N ASN A 29 6.38 6.00 -7.13
CA ASN A 29 5.11 6.29 -7.80
C ASN A 29 3.96 6.62 -6.82
N CYS A 30 4.14 6.39 -5.53
CA CYS A 30 3.20 6.84 -4.50
C CYS A 30 3.68 8.13 -3.83
N VAL A 31 4.94 8.18 -3.39
CA VAL A 31 5.47 9.28 -2.59
C VAL A 31 5.61 10.57 -3.42
N GLU A 32 6.14 10.48 -4.63
CA GLU A 32 6.43 11.67 -5.45
C GLU A 32 5.17 12.42 -5.90
N PRO A 33 4.08 11.77 -6.35
CA PRO A 33 2.84 12.50 -6.62
C PRO A 33 2.24 13.16 -5.37
N MET A 34 2.30 12.51 -4.20
CA MET A 34 1.83 13.10 -2.94
C MET A 34 2.69 14.31 -2.52
N ARG A 35 4.02 14.21 -2.69
CA ARG A 35 4.93 15.32 -2.49
C ARG A 35 4.61 16.48 -3.43
N ALA A 36 4.37 16.18 -4.72
CA ALA A 36 3.99 17.20 -5.70
C ALA A 36 2.66 17.86 -5.34
N ALA A 37 1.66 17.11 -4.89
CA ALA A 37 0.39 17.63 -4.42
C ALA A 37 0.56 18.60 -3.23
N ASN A 38 1.45 18.27 -2.27
CA ASN A 38 1.79 19.18 -1.17
C ASN A 38 2.49 20.46 -1.65
N THR A 39 3.32 20.37 -2.71
CA THR A 39 4.07 21.51 -3.24
C THR A 39 3.18 22.44 -4.06
N LEU A 40 2.24 21.88 -4.81
CA LEU A 40 1.37 22.63 -5.73
C LEU A 40 0.06 23.08 -5.06
N GLY A 41 -0.30 22.49 -3.93
CA GLY A 41 -1.46 22.85 -3.13
C GLY A 41 -1.16 24.05 -2.22
N ASP A 42 -2.21 24.77 -1.81
CA ASP A 42 -2.11 25.89 -0.86
C ASP A 42 -1.88 25.42 0.59
N ARG A 43 -1.79 24.09 0.81
CA ARG A 43 -1.65 23.47 2.14
C ARG A 43 -0.96 22.13 2.06
N GLN A 44 -0.46 21.64 3.19
CA GLN A 44 -0.04 20.24 3.31
C GLN A 44 -1.27 19.32 3.22
N VAL A 45 -1.37 18.56 2.12
CA VAL A 45 -2.47 17.63 1.86
C VAL A 45 -2.17 16.26 2.46
N TYR A 46 -0.91 15.82 2.38
CA TYR A 46 -0.45 14.52 2.85
C TYR A 46 0.67 14.66 3.88
N ASP A 47 0.59 13.81 4.90
CA ASP A 47 1.66 13.56 5.86
C ASP A 47 1.95 12.06 5.87
N TRP A 48 3.21 11.67 5.66
CA TRP A 48 3.54 10.26 5.54
C TRP A 48 4.72 9.83 6.38
N ALA A 49 4.71 8.53 6.69
CA ALA A 49 5.79 7.86 7.38
C ALA A 49 6.18 6.56 6.70
N PHE A 50 7.47 6.23 6.75
CA PHE A 50 7.97 4.92 6.35
C PHE A 50 7.96 3.98 7.55
N VAL A 51 7.41 2.79 7.34
CA VAL A 51 7.20 1.76 8.35
C VAL A 51 7.93 0.50 7.91
N GLY A 52 8.62 -0.14 8.81
CA GLY A 52 9.23 -1.46 8.58
C GLY A 52 8.56 -2.54 9.43
N VAL A 53 8.87 -3.80 9.19
CA VAL A 53 8.52 -4.87 10.14
C VAL A 53 9.16 -4.58 11.48
N ASN A 54 10.44 -4.19 11.46
CA ASN A 54 11.17 -3.60 12.57
C ASN A 54 11.59 -2.18 12.17
N LYS A 55 11.80 -1.30 13.15
CA LYS A 55 12.38 0.02 12.90
C LYS A 55 13.84 -0.14 12.49
N GLY A 56 14.23 0.49 11.40
CA GLY A 56 15.60 0.40 10.89
C GLY A 56 15.68 0.77 9.41
N VAL A 57 16.71 0.28 8.75
CA VAL A 57 16.89 0.45 7.31
C VAL A 57 16.24 -0.73 6.60
N VAL A 58 15.47 -0.43 5.55
CA VAL A 58 14.91 -1.41 4.60
C VAL A 58 15.47 -1.11 3.22
N THR A 59 16.00 -2.12 2.54
CA THR A 59 16.66 -1.95 1.25
C THR A 59 15.78 -2.48 0.11
N SER A 60 15.57 -1.64 -0.90
CA SER A 60 14.81 -2.01 -2.10
C SER A 60 15.55 -3.01 -2.98
N SER A 61 14.84 -3.61 -3.94
CA SER A 61 15.44 -4.47 -4.96
C SER A 61 16.46 -3.74 -5.85
N SER A 62 16.36 -2.42 -5.95
CA SER A 62 17.32 -1.56 -6.67
C SER A 62 18.44 -0.98 -5.78
N GLN A 63 18.64 -1.54 -4.57
CA GLN A 63 19.68 -1.15 -3.61
C GLN A 63 19.51 0.25 -2.99
N LEU A 64 18.33 0.87 -3.13
CA LEU A 64 18.01 2.10 -2.40
C LEU A 64 17.62 1.75 -0.97
N SER A 65 18.32 2.33 0.00
CA SER A 65 18.04 2.16 1.42
C SER A 65 17.11 3.25 1.94
N VAL A 66 16.05 2.85 2.64
CA VAL A 66 15.09 3.73 3.28
C VAL A 66 15.13 3.53 4.79
N LEU A 67 15.35 4.60 5.55
CA LEU A 67 15.25 4.57 7.01
C LEU A 67 13.79 4.67 7.42
N THR A 68 13.29 3.68 8.14
CA THR A 68 11.90 3.67 8.63
C THR A 68 11.72 4.51 9.89
N ASN A 69 10.59 5.20 9.99
CA ASN A 69 10.22 6.01 11.15
C ASN A 69 9.78 5.12 12.33
N PHE A 70 9.06 4.02 12.01
CA PHE A 70 8.42 3.14 12.98
C PHE A 70 8.61 1.65 12.62
N ALA A 71 8.57 0.80 13.64
CA ALA A 71 8.17 -0.59 13.44
C ALA A 71 6.63 -0.64 13.25
N ILE A 72 6.11 -1.62 12.52
CA ILE A 72 4.67 -1.76 12.30
C ILE A 72 3.88 -1.88 13.62
N ALA A 73 4.48 -2.51 14.63
CA ALA A 73 3.87 -2.70 15.95
C ALA A 73 3.65 -1.39 16.70
N ASP A 74 4.50 -0.38 16.45
CA ASP A 74 4.55 0.91 17.15
C ASP A 74 4.05 2.06 16.25
N ALA A 75 3.60 1.75 15.04
CA ALA A 75 3.16 2.75 14.08
C ALA A 75 1.84 3.41 14.53
N PRO A 76 1.69 4.72 14.31
CA PRO A 76 0.43 5.41 14.58
C PRO A 76 -0.68 4.92 13.63
N ALA A 77 -1.91 5.33 13.92
CA ALA A 77 -3.02 5.11 13.00
C ALA A 77 -2.85 5.93 11.71
N PHE A 78 -3.13 5.32 10.58
CA PHE A 78 -3.07 5.94 9.26
C PHE A 78 -4.47 5.97 8.61
N ASP A 79 -4.70 6.94 7.75
CA ASP A 79 -5.85 6.92 6.85
C ASP A 79 -5.64 5.85 5.77
N TYR A 80 -4.43 5.81 5.21
CA TYR A 80 -4.00 4.82 4.21
C TYR A 80 -2.72 4.14 4.65
N LEU A 81 -2.71 2.81 4.61
CA LEU A 81 -1.51 2.01 4.81
C LEU A 81 -1.18 1.24 3.53
N PHE A 82 -0.09 1.65 2.86
CA PHE A 82 0.45 0.96 1.71
C PHE A 82 1.37 -0.16 2.15
N VAL A 83 1.09 -1.38 1.72
CA VAL A 83 1.90 -2.59 1.96
C VAL A 83 2.69 -2.86 0.69
N ILE A 84 3.99 -2.58 0.72
CA ILE A 84 4.86 -2.64 -0.45
C ILE A 84 5.87 -3.78 -0.28
N ALA A 85 5.65 -4.88 -0.97
CA ALA A 85 6.55 -6.01 -1.09
C ALA A 85 6.77 -6.30 -2.58
N SER A 86 7.85 -6.99 -2.94
CA SER A 86 8.13 -7.39 -4.30
C SER A 86 8.86 -8.74 -4.29
N TYR A 87 10.19 -8.76 -4.39
CA TYR A 87 10.97 -9.99 -4.37
C TYR A 87 11.00 -10.64 -2.97
N ASP A 88 11.17 -11.95 -2.95
CA ASP A 88 11.28 -12.76 -1.71
C ASP A 88 10.07 -12.58 -0.74
N TYR A 89 8.89 -12.25 -1.29
CA TYR A 89 7.68 -12.01 -0.50
C TYR A 89 7.27 -13.22 0.34
N ASP A 90 7.58 -14.43 -0.09
CA ASP A 90 7.33 -15.68 0.63
C ASP A 90 8.17 -15.77 1.93
N ALA A 91 9.40 -15.27 1.91
CA ALA A 91 10.22 -15.17 3.12
C ALA A 91 9.65 -14.17 4.15
N HIS A 92 8.86 -13.21 3.69
CA HIS A 92 8.16 -12.25 4.55
C HIS A 92 6.82 -12.77 5.07
N ASP A 93 6.28 -13.84 4.50
CA ASP A 93 4.99 -14.44 4.88
C ASP A 93 5.11 -15.27 6.17
N THR A 94 5.46 -14.64 7.27
CA THR A 94 5.62 -15.26 8.57
C THR A 94 4.37 -15.10 9.46
N PRO A 95 4.17 -15.97 10.47
CA PRO A 95 3.08 -15.77 11.44
C PRO A 95 3.15 -14.43 12.17
N ALA A 96 4.35 -13.87 12.37
CA ALA A 96 4.55 -12.56 12.97
C ALA A 96 4.05 -11.44 12.04
N THR A 97 4.43 -11.49 10.76
CA THR A 97 3.99 -10.54 9.74
C THR A 97 2.47 -10.57 9.58
N ARG A 98 1.87 -11.75 9.49
CA ARG A 98 0.40 -11.91 9.38
C ARG A 98 -0.32 -11.26 10.56
N ARG A 99 0.14 -11.50 11.80
CA ARG A 99 -0.45 -10.88 13.00
C ARG A 99 -0.28 -9.36 12.98
N ALA A 100 0.90 -8.86 12.61
CA ALA A 100 1.18 -7.43 12.54
C ALA A 100 0.30 -6.73 11.50
N LEU A 101 0.12 -7.31 10.30
CA LEU A 101 -0.78 -6.80 9.27
C LEU A 101 -2.23 -6.81 9.73
N ALA A 102 -2.70 -7.90 10.36
CA ALA A 102 -4.05 -7.99 10.89
C ALA A 102 -4.32 -6.95 11.99
N GLN A 103 -3.32 -6.65 12.81
CA GLN A 103 -3.42 -5.60 13.83
C GLN A 103 -3.43 -4.20 13.20
N ALA A 104 -2.53 -3.92 12.25
CA ALA A 104 -2.46 -2.65 11.53
C ALA A 104 -3.75 -2.35 10.75
N ALA A 105 -4.38 -3.39 10.19
CA ALA A 105 -5.65 -3.27 9.47
C ALA A 105 -6.81 -2.75 10.35
N LYS A 106 -6.73 -2.92 11.67
CA LYS A 106 -7.72 -2.37 12.61
C LYS A 106 -7.50 -0.90 12.91
N ALA A 107 -6.28 -0.41 12.71
CA ALA A 107 -5.85 0.95 13.01
C ALA A 107 -5.80 1.85 11.76
N CYS A 108 -5.94 1.32 10.55
CA CYS A 108 -6.01 2.12 9.33
C CYS A 108 -7.41 2.09 8.71
N LYS A 109 -7.78 3.18 8.02
CA LYS A 109 -9.07 3.25 7.31
C LYS A 109 -9.06 2.40 6.06
N ILE A 110 -8.00 2.48 5.27
CA ILE A 110 -7.84 1.79 3.99
C ILE A 110 -6.44 1.16 3.95
N MET A 111 -6.38 -0.12 3.59
CA MET A 111 -5.12 -0.82 3.37
C MET A 111 -4.95 -1.11 1.88
N ILE A 112 -3.76 -0.82 1.36
CA ILE A 112 -3.44 -0.89 -0.07
C ILE A 112 -2.25 -1.83 -0.26
N GLY A 113 -2.45 -2.97 -0.92
CA GLY A 113 -1.37 -3.88 -1.29
C GLY A 113 -0.82 -3.55 -2.67
N LEU A 114 0.47 -3.26 -2.76
CA LEU A 114 1.16 -3.02 -4.02
C LEU A 114 2.07 -4.18 -4.36
N ASP A 115 2.08 -4.55 -5.64
CA ASP A 115 2.92 -5.61 -6.19
C ASP A 115 2.61 -6.94 -5.48
N THR A 116 3.56 -7.58 -4.80
CA THR A 116 3.32 -8.78 -3.99
C THR A 116 2.82 -8.47 -2.57
N GLY A 117 2.65 -7.20 -2.21
CA GLY A 117 2.04 -6.80 -0.94
C GLY A 117 0.61 -7.33 -0.75
N ALA A 118 -0.13 -7.52 -1.87
CA ALA A 118 -1.44 -8.18 -1.85
C ALA A 118 -1.37 -9.64 -1.38
N TRP A 119 -0.29 -10.38 -1.70
CA TRP A 119 -0.05 -11.72 -1.18
C TRP A 119 0.03 -11.73 0.35
N LEU A 120 0.83 -10.82 0.92
CA LEU A 120 0.98 -10.72 2.38
C LEU A 120 -0.35 -10.34 3.06
N MET A 121 -1.14 -9.47 2.43
CA MET A 121 -2.48 -9.14 2.92
C MET A 121 -3.42 -10.35 2.87
N ALA A 122 -3.41 -11.13 1.79
CA ALA A 122 -4.21 -12.35 1.67
C ALA A 122 -3.80 -13.40 2.71
N SER A 123 -2.48 -13.60 2.92
CA SER A 123 -1.96 -14.51 3.95
C SER A 123 -2.36 -14.09 5.37
N ALA A 124 -2.56 -12.80 5.61
CA ALA A 124 -3.07 -12.28 6.87
C ALA A 124 -4.62 -12.35 7.01
N GLY A 125 -5.32 -12.97 6.04
CA GLY A 125 -6.78 -13.08 6.02
C GLY A 125 -7.52 -11.78 5.67
N LEU A 126 -6.81 -10.76 5.19
CA LEU A 126 -7.37 -9.42 4.97
C LEU A 126 -8.12 -9.27 3.65
N LEU A 127 -8.01 -10.27 2.76
CA LEU A 127 -8.65 -10.31 1.44
C LEU A 127 -9.69 -11.44 1.32
N GLU A 128 -10.05 -12.11 2.41
CA GLU A 128 -11.07 -13.17 2.37
C GLU A 128 -12.41 -12.62 1.85
N TYR A 129 -12.99 -13.32 0.87
CA TYR A 129 -14.25 -12.99 0.19
C TYR A 129 -14.22 -11.62 -0.53
N LYS A 130 -13.02 -11.16 -0.91
CA LYS A 130 -12.84 -9.92 -1.64
C LYS A 130 -12.24 -10.16 -3.02
N ARG A 131 -12.53 -9.23 -3.93
CA ARG A 131 -11.85 -9.14 -5.22
C ARG A 131 -10.48 -8.52 -5.00
N ALA A 132 -9.46 -9.07 -5.65
CA ALA A 132 -8.10 -8.58 -5.52
C ALA A 132 -7.28 -8.80 -6.80
N THR A 133 -6.23 -8.03 -6.96
CA THR A 133 -5.16 -8.28 -7.92
C THR A 133 -3.81 -8.37 -7.19
N VAL A 134 -2.82 -8.87 -7.88
CA VAL A 134 -1.43 -8.98 -7.42
C VAL A 134 -0.53 -8.80 -8.63
N HIS A 135 0.77 -8.73 -8.44
CA HIS A 135 1.71 -8.71 -9.57
C HIS A 135 1.39 -9.85 -10.55
N TRP A 136 1.37 -9.52 -11.84
CA TRP A 136 0.88 -10.44 -12.89
C TRP A 136 1.61 -11.78 -12.93
N ASP A 137 2.91 -11.79 -12.58
CA ASP A 137 3.77 -12.97 -12.61
C ASP A 137 3.37 -14.05 -11.57
N ILE A 138 2.72 -13.64 -10.49
CA ILE A 138 2.28 -14.55 -9.42
C ILE A 138 0.76 -14.67 -9.30
N LEU A 139 0.00 -14.14 -10.26
CA LEU A 139 -1.46 -14.16 -10.19
C LEU A 139 -2.03 -15.58 -10.16
N ASP A 140 -1.46 -16.49 -10.94
CA ASP A 140 -1.90 -17.88 -11.00
C ASP A 140 -1.63 -18.59 -9.65
N SER A 141 -0.42 -18.45 -9.10
CA SER A 141 -0.07 -18.99 -7.78
C SER A 141 -0.91 -18.35 -6.65
N PHE A 142 -1.24 -17.06 -6.78
CA PHE A 142 -2.12 -16.37 -5.84
C PHE A 142 -3.53 -16.97 -5.86
N SER A 143 -4.07 -17.22 -7.05
CA SER A 143 -5.38 -17.86 -7.25
C SER A 143 -5.44 -19.27 -6.66
N GLU A 144 -4.40 -20.07 -6.87
CA GLU A 144 -4.30 -21.43 -6.33
C GLU A 144 -4.17 -21.45 -4.80
N ARG A 145 -3.50 -20.47 -4.24
CA ARG A 145 -3.18 -20.40 -2.79
C ARG A 145 -4.33 -19.85 -1.96
N PHE A 146 -5.07 -18.85 -2.46
CA PHE A 146 -6.10 -18.12 -1.72
C PHE A 146 -7.49 -18.35 -2.30
N LEU A 147 -8.06 -19.52 -2.04
CA LEU A 147 -9.33 -19.98 -2.63
C LEU A 147 -10.55 -19.12 -2.24
N ASN A 148 -10.46 -18.35 -1.16
CA ASN A 148 -11.51 -17.43 -0.71
C ASN A 148 -11.31 -15.99 -1.19
N VAL A 149 -10.36 -15.75 -2.10
CA VAL A 149 -10.14 -14.46 -2.76
C VAL A 149 -10.58 -14.59 -4.21
N GLU A 150 -11.27 -13.60 -4.76
CA GLU A 150 -11.60 -13.54 -6.19
C GLU A 150 -10.47 -12.80 -6.93
N PRO A 151 -9.53 -13.51 -7.60
CA PRO A 151 -8.41 -12.87 -8.28
C PRO A 151 -8.87 -12.26 -9.59
N LEU A 152 -8.49 -11.00 -9.84
CA LEU A 152 -8.78 -10.31 -11.08
C LEU A 152 -7.49 -9.91 -11.80
N ARG A 153 -7.46 -10.10 -13.12
CA ARG A 153 -6.35 -9.65 -13.99
C ARG A 153 -6.53 -8.16 -14.35
N GLU A 154 -6.50 -7.33 -13.31
CA GLU A 154 -6.68 -5.89 -13.38
C GLU A 154 -5.44 -5.16 -12.85
N ARG A 155 -5.26 -3.90 -13.25
CA ARG A 155 -4.15 -3.08 -12.76
C ARG A 155 -4.36 -2.64 -11.31
N VAL A 156 -5.60 -2.33 -10.95
CA VAL A 156 -6.04 -1.91 -9.63
C VAL A 156 -7.41 -2.48 -9.34
N VAL A 157 -7.58 -3.08 -8.19
CA VAL A 157 -8.87 -3.57 -7.68
C VAL A 157 -9.18 -2.89 -6.37
N ARG A 158 -10.38 -2.32 -6.27
CA ARG A 158 -10.91 -1.71 -5.05
C ARG A 158 -12.10 -2.53 -4.58
N ASP A 159 -12.04 -2.97 -3.34
CA ASP A 159 -13.13 -3.68 -2.69
C ASP A 159 -13.26 -3.22 -1.24
N GLU A 160 -14.28 -2.40 -1.00
CA GLU A 160 -14.51 -1.72 0.28
C GLU A 160 -13.27 -0.94 0.75
N ASN A 161 -12.72 -1.31 1.92
CA ASN A 161 -11.54 -0.69 2.51
C ASN A 161 -10.23 -1.45 2.20
N ARG A 162 -10.25 -2.31 1.19
CA ARG A 162 -9.07 -3.00 0.64
C ARG A 162 -8.86 -2.58 -0.80
N VAL A 163 -7.64 -2.26 -1.10
CA VAL A 163 -7.19 -1.95 -2.47
C VAL A 163 -5.99 -2.80 -2.77
N THR A 164 -5.95 -3.34 -3.96
CA THR A 164 -4.78 -4.07 -4.45
C THR A 164 -4.38 -3.55 -5.82
N CYS A 165 -3.09 -3.53 -6.08
CA CYS A 165 -2.53 -2.96 -7.29
C CYS A 165 -1.38 -3.84 -7.78
N ALA A 166 -1.34 -4.11 -9.07
CA ALA A 166 -0.33 -4.96 -9.70
C ALA A 166 1.11 -4.41 -9.64
N GLY A 167 1.28 -3.20 -9.13
CA GLY A 167 2.59 -2.59 -8.88
C GLY A 167 3.08 -1.66 -9.99
N ALA A 168 4.33 -1.25 -9.91
CA ALA A 168 5.04 -0.40 -10.87
C ALA A 168 4.24 0.86 -11.27
N THR A 169 3.98 1.04 -12.58
CA THR A 169 3.26 2.21 -13.11
C THR A 169 1.79 2.28 -12.65
N SER A 170 1.16 1.14 -12.33
CA SER A 170 -0.21 1.13 -11.81
C SER A 170 -0.32 1.80 -10.44
N ALA A 171 0.78 1.82 -9.65
CA ALA A 171 0.84 2.53 -8.38
C ALA A 171 0.74 4.06 -8.59
N TYR A 172 1.31 4.58 -9.67
CA TYR A 172 1.16 5.99 -10.05
C TYR A 172 -0.30 6.33 -10.37
N ASP A 173 -0.95 5.52 -11.22
CA ASP A 173 -2.35 5.75 -11.60
C ASP A 173 -3.27 5.73 -10.36
N LEU A 174 -3.08 4.75 -9.48
CA LEU A 174 -3.80 4.65 -8.21
C LEU A 174 -3.60 5.90 -7.34
N THR A 175 -2.35 6.35 -7.19
CA THR A 175 -2.04 7.50 -6.34
C THR A 175 -2.60 8.79 -6.93
N ARG A 176 -2.52 8.96 -8.26
CA ARG A 176 -3.14 10.08 -8.96
C ARG A 176 -4.66 10.11 -8.76
N GLU A 177 -5.33 8.96 -8.82
CA GLU A 177 -6.77 8.89 -8.53
C GLU A 177 -7.09 9.26 -7.08
N LEU A 178 -6.29 8.83 -6.10
CA LEU A 178 -6.45 9.25 -4.71
C LEU A 178 -6.29 10.78 -4.56
N ILE A 179 -5.32 11.37 -5.24
CA ILE A 179 -5.12 12.82 -5.25
C ILE A 179 -6.33 13.52 -5.88
N CYS A 180 -6.83 13.03 -7.01
CA CYS A 180 -8.06 13.55 -7.62
C CYS A 180 -9.26 13.52 -6.68
N ASP A 181 -9.43 12.42 -5.93
CA ASP A 181 -10.54 12.25 -4.99
C ASP A 181 -10.42 13.23 -3.80
N HIS A 182 -9.20 13.56 -3.35
CA HIS A 182 -8.96 14.42 -2.19
C HIS A 182 -8.96 15.92 -2.51
N ILE A 183 -8.36 16.34 -3.62
CA ILE A 183 -8.14 17.75 -3.94
C ILE A 183 -8.56 18.14 -5.35
N GLY A 184 -9.19 17.24 -6.09
CA GLY A 184 -9.70 17.48 -7.44
C GLY A 184 -8.67 17.35 -8.55
N HIS A 185 -9.16 17.39 -9.80
CA HIS A 185 -8.35 17.13 -11.00
C HIS A 185 -7.37 18.24 -11.37
N GLY A 186 -7.52 19.44 -10.82
CA GLY A 186 -6.69 20.60 -11.19
C GLY A 186 -5.24 20.52 -10.71
N ILE A 187 -4.94 19.66 -9.72
CA ILE A 187 -3.61 19.50 -9.12
C ILE A 187 -3.05 18.09 -9.42
N ALA A 188 -3.90 17.13 -9.77
CA ALA A 188 -3.55 15.72 -9.97
C ALA A 188 -2.99 15.42 -11.38
#